data_b7a384364c0bd9f75dd03a2258ce1fc4
#
_entry.id   b7a384364c0bd9f75dd03a2258ce1fc4
#
_cell.length_a   1.000
_cell.length_b   1.000
_cell.length_c   1.000
_cell.angle_alpha   90.00
_cell.angle_beta   90.00
_cell.angle_gamma   90.00
#
_symmetry.space_group_name_H-M   'P 1'
#
loop_
_entity.id
_entity.type
_entity.pdbx_description
1 polymer ?
#
loop_
_entity_poly.entity_id
_entity_poly.type
_entity_poly.pdbx_seq_one_letter_code
_entity_poly.pdbx_strand_id
1 'polypeptide(L)'
;ADADRDGFFQAAHGGTLFLDEVADLPMTMQVKLLRAIQEKRVRKVGAPAEDPVDVRIISATHQNLKELVAAARFRQDLFYRLDVIELKMPSLRECREDIPLLADSILVRLARESGLPLPRLTAGALRALGEYPFPGNVRELENILERTLALISGSDIGVDDLHLAPLAQPGERSPSAPGEGDASLQDYLDRVEKQAILEALQKTRFNRTAAAKLLGVTFRSLRYRMERLGLNE
;
A
#
# COMPACT_ATOMS: atom_id res chain seq x y z
N ALA A 1 20.27 -25.33 -19.00
CA ALA A 1 21.56 -24.95 -18.41
C ALA A 1 21.34 -23.60 -17.74
N ASP A 2 21.19 -23.58 -16.42
CA ASP A 2 21.11 -22.34 -15.65
C ASP A 2 22.48 -21.68 -15.72
N ALA A 3 22.54 -20.51 -16.36
CA ALA A 3 23.74 -19.70 -16.34
C ALA A 3 24.02 -19.28 -14.88
N ASP A 4 25.28 -19.42 -14.48
CA ASP A 4 25.78 -19.06 -13.17
C ASP A 4 25.47 -17.56 -12.92
N ARG A 5 24.42 -17.24 -12.18
CA ARG A 5 24.00 -15.87 -11.94
C ARG A 5 24.66 -15.34 -10.69
N ASP A 6 25.30 -14.19 -10.79
CA ASP A 6 25.84 -13.49 -9.62
C ASP A 6 24.71 -13.10 -8.65
N GLY A 7 24.96 -13.29 -7.36
CA GLY A 7 24.07 -12.81 -6.33
C GLY A 7 24.12 -11.29 -6.19
N PHE A 8 23.12 -10.70 -5.52
CA PHE A 8 23.00 -9.24 -5.37
C PHE A 8 24.25 -8.58 -4.77
N PHE A 9 24.92 -9.22 -3.83
CA PHE A 9 26.15 -8.70 -3.24
C PHE A 9 27.31 -8.68 -4.23
N GLN A 10 27.42 -9.68 -5.08
CA GLN A 10 28.45 -9.76 -6.11
C GLN A 10 28.19 -8.72 -7.20
N ALA A 11 26.93 -8.61 -7.64
CA ALA A 11 26.53 -7.60 -8.63
C ALA A 11 26.72 -6.17 -8.13
N ALA A 12 26.63 -5.93 -6.81
CA ALA A 12 26.85 -4.63 -6.19
C ALA A 12 28.31 -4.36 -5.78
N HIS A 13 29.24 -5.27 -6.09
CA HIS A 13 30.65 -5.12 -5.71
C HIS A 13 31.25 -3.80 -6.23
N GLY A 14 31.90 -3.07 -5.36
CA GLY A 14 32.42 -1.71 -5.63
C GLY A 14 31.37 -0.60 -5.67
N GLY A 15 30.10 -0.94 -5.38
CA GLY A 15 28.97 -0.02 -5.43
C GLY A 15 28.12 0.00 -4.17
N THR A 16 26.82 0.23 -4.37
CA THR A 16 25.82 0.34 -3.27
C THR A 16 24.70 -0.68 -3.48
N LEU A 17 24.38 -1.42 -2.41
CA LEU A 17 23.23 -2.32 -2.34
C LEU A 17 22.14 -1.68 -1.47
N PHE A 18 20.97 -1.46 -2.06
CA PHE A 18 19.79 -1.00 -1.36
C PHE A 18 18.94 -2.20 -0.95
N LEU A 19 18.64 -2.30 0.35
CA LEU A 19 17.81 -3.35 0.94
C LEU A 19 16.50 -2.73 1.41
N ASP A 20 15.44 -2.93 0.65
CA ASP A 20 14.11 -2.48 1.03
C ASP A 20 13.46 -3.48 1.99
N GLU A 21 12.63 -2.97 2.90
CA GLU A 21 11.88 -3.73 3.91
C GLU A 21 12.75 -4.75 4.68
N VAL A 22 13.90 -4.28 5.16
CA VAL A 22 14.86 -5.16 5.86
C VAL A 22 14.28 -5.83 7.12
N ALA A 23 13.26 -5.22 7.72
CA ALA A 23 12.55 -5.77 8.88
C ALA A 23 11.79 -7.07 8.57
N ASP A 24 11.38 -7.29 7.31
CA ASP A 24 10.60 -8.46 6.91
C ASP A 24 11.47 -9.69 6.60
N LEU A 25 12.79 -9.56 6.69
CA LEU A 25 13.69 -10.68 6.49
C LEU A 25 13.48 -11.77 7.54
N PRO A 26 13.31 -13.05 7.13
CA PRO A 26 13.30 -14.17 8.07
C PRO A 26 14.58 -14.24 8.89
N MET A 27 14.52 -14.73 10.13
CA MET A 27 15.66 -14.82 11.05
C MET A 27 16.87 -15.53 10.44
N THR A 28 16.65 -16.55 9.63
CA THR A 28 17.71 -17.26 8.90
C THR A 28 18.42 -16.39 7.87
N MET A 29 17.71 -15.48 7.22
CA MET A 29 18.28 -14.52 6.28
C MET A 29 19.00 -13.37 6.98
N GLN A 30 18.51 -12.94 8.15
CA GLN A 30 19.19 -11.94 8.97
C GLN A 30 20.60 -12.44 9.38
N VAL A 31 20.76 -13.74 9.70
CA VAL A 31 22.09 -14.32 9.98
C VAL A 31 23.01 -14.26 8.76
N LYS A 32 22.49 -14.57 7.57
CA LYS A 32 23.28 -14.52 6.33
C LYS A 32 23.68 -13.09 5.96
N LEU A 33 22.74 -12.16 6.10
CA LEU A 33 22.99 -10.74 5.87
C LEU A 33 24.07 -10.19 6.83
N LEU A 34 23.95 -10.52 8.11
CA LEU A 34 24.96 -10.13 9.11
C LEU A 34 26.36 -10.61 8.71
N ARG A 35 26.51 -11.89 8.33
CA ARG A 35 27.79 -12.43 7.89
C ARG A 35 28.31 -11.71 6.66
N ALA A 36 27.49 -11.49 5.64
CA ALA A 36 27.90 -10.77 4.44
C ALA A 36 28.41 -9.35 4.74
N ILE A 37 27.78 -8.64 5.69
CA ILE A 37 28.20 -7.30 6.10
C ILE A 37 29.49 -7.34 6.96
N GLN A 38 29.63 -8.31 7.85
CA GLN A 38 30.76 -8.38 8.77
C GLN A 38 32.03 -8.93 8.12
N GLU A 39 31.88 -10.03 7.40
CA GLU A 39 33.00 -10.76 6.81
C GLU A 39 33.40 -10.20 5.43
N LYS A 40 32.54 -9.35 4.84
CA LYS A 40 32.70 -8.81 3.47
C LYS A 40 32.95 -9.91 2.45
N ARG A 41 32.31 -11.06 2.65
CA ARG A 41 32.42 -12.23 1.78
C ARG A 41 31.06 -12.88 1.59
N VAL A 42 30.84 -13.42 0.40
CA VAL A 42 29.62 -14.15 0.07
C VAL A 42 29.96 -15.40 -0.72
N ARG A 43 29.09 -16.42 -0.60
CA ARG A 43 29.24 -17.68 -1.31
C ARG A 43 28.12 -17.85 -2.30
N LYS A 44 28.48 -18.15 -3.55
CA LYS A 44 27.50 -18.58 -4.56
C LYS A 44 26.85 -19.89 -4.14
N VAL A 45 25.59 -20.07 -4.49
CA VAL A 45 24.89 -21.32 -4.23
C VAL A 45 25.59 -22.44 -5.01
N GLY A 46 26.02 -23.49 -4.28
CA GLY A 46 26.76 -24.63 -4.85
C GLY A 46 28.28 -24.44 -4.98
N ALA A 47 28.80 -23.22 -4.76
CA ALA A 47 30.25 -23.00 -4.82
C ALA A 47 30.94 -23.40 -3.51
N PRO A 48 32.16 -23.96 -3.54
CA PRO A 48 32.93 -24.28 -2.34
C PRO A 48 33.63 -23.07 -1.73
N ALA A 49 33.94 -22.06 -2.55
CA ALA A 49 34.71 -20.87 -2.15
C ALA A 49 33.80 -19.66 -1.87
N GLU A 50 34.32 -18.76 -1.03
CA GLU A 50 33.72 -17.46 -0.73
C GLU A 50 34.45 -16.36 -1.52
N ASP A 51 33.67 -15.49 -2.15
CA ASP A 51 34.20 -14.35 -2.90
C ASP A 51 34.18 -13.10 -2.02
N PRO A 52 35.25 -12.29 -2.00
CA PRO A 52 35.26 -11.02 -1.29
C PRO A 52 34.32 -10.02 -2.00
N VAL A 53 33.57 -9.24 -1.20
CA VAL A 53 32.69 -8.18 -1.69
C VAL A 53 32.93 -6.91 -0.89
N ASP A 54 33.05 -5.80 -1.61
CA ASP A 54 33.07 -4.47 -1.00
C ASP A 54 31.84 -3.69 -1.47
N VAL A 55 30.86 -3.56 -0.56
CA VAL A 55 29.54 -3.03 -0.90
C VAL A 55 29.11 -2.04 0.20
N ARG A 56 28.66 -0.85 -0.22
CA ARG A 56 27.96 0.07 0.65
C ARG A 56 26.51 -0.40 0.81
N ILE A 57 26.05 -0.55 2.07
CA ILE A 57 24.67 -0.94 2.35
C ILE A 57 23.83 0.29 2.69
N ILE A 58 22.65 0.39 2.09
CA ILE A 58 21.56 1.29 2.48
C ILE A 58 20.36 0.40 2.73
N SER A 59 19.77 0.47 3.91
CA SER A 59 18.57 -0.29 4.26
C SER A 59 17.40 0.63 4.55
N ALA A 60 16.20 0.20 4.17
CA ALA A 60 14.94 0.88 4.46
C ALA A 60 13.97 -0.05 5.16
N THR A 61 13.12 0.49 6.01
CA THR A 61 11.99 -0.19 6.63
C THR A 61 10.98 0.83 7.12
N HIS A 62 9.71 0.45 7.16
CA HIS A 62 8.64 1.22 7.79
C HIS A 62 8.41 0.79 9.25
N GLN A 63 9.03 -0.30 9.72
CA GLN A 63 8.85 -0.85 11.06
C GLN A 63 9.90 -0.32 12.03
N ASN A 64 9.54 -0.26 13.32
CA ASN A 64 10.47 0.10 14.38
C ASN A 64 11.37 -1.08 14.72
N LEU A 65 12.62 -1.07 14.24
CA LEU A 65 13.58 -2.16 14.47
C LEU A 65 13.87 -2.39 15.95
N LYS A 66 13.85 -1.36 16.81
CA LYS A 66 14.08 -1.51 18.26
C LYS A 66 12.97 -2.32 18.92
N GLU A 67 11.73 -2.09 18.52
CA GLU A 67 10.59 -2.89 18.99
C GLU A 67 10.67 -4.34 18.51
N LEU A 68 11.09 -4.56 17.26
CA LEU A 68 11.29 -5.91 16.72
C LEU A 68 12.42 -6.66 17.43
N VAL A 69 13.50 -5.97 17.81
CA VAL A 69 14.58 -6.56 18.64
C VAL A 69 14.04 -6.96 20.00
N ALA A 70 13.28 -6.09 20.67
CA ALA A 70 12.66 -6.40 21.97
C ALA A 70 11.68 -7.59 21.88
N ALA A 71 10.98 -7.72 20.75
CA ALA A 71 10.07 -8.84 20.46
C ALA A 71 10.79 -10.11 19.94
N ALA A 72 12.13 -10.14 19.90
CA ALA A 72 12.93 -11.22 19.33
C ALA A 72 12.61 -11.58 17.86
N ARG A 73 12.04 -10.64 17.10
CA ARG A 73 11.74 -10.77 15.67
C ARG A 73 12.84 -10.22 14.76
N PHE A 74 13.76 -9.44 15.32
CA PHE A 74 14.94 -8.94 14.64
C PHE A 74 16.17 -9.13 15.51
N ARG A 75 17.29 -9.50 14.90
CA ARG A 75 18.53 -9.76 15.65
C ARG A 75 19.17 -8.45 16.09
N GLN A 76 19.56 -8.41 17.35
CA GLN A 76 20.21 -7.24 17.95
C GLN A 76 21.58 -6.93 17.32
N ASP A 77 22.35 -7.97 16.97
CA ASP A 77 23.67 -7.81 16.33
C ASP A 77 23.58 -7.23 14.92
N LEU A 78 22.57 -7.63 14.14
CA LEU A 78 22.28 -7.06 12.82
C LEU A 78 21.78 -5.60 12.95
N PHE A 79 20.91 -5.32 13.92
CA PHE A 79 20.43 -3.98 14.19
C PHE A 79 21.59 -3.00 14.36
N TYR A 80 22.53 -3.27 15.29
CA TYR A 80 23.69 -2.39 15.51
C TYR A 80 24.62 -2.27 14.30
N ARG A 81 24.55 -3.19 13.36
CA ARG A 81 25.38 -3.13 12.14
C ARG A 81 24.73 -2.31 11.04
N LEU A 82 23.40 -2.23 11.02
CA LEU A 82 22.64 -1.42 10.07
C LEU A 82 22.37 -0.01 10.57
N ASP A 83 22.06 0.15 11.85
CA ASP A 83 21.70 1.43 12.50
C ASP A 83 22.95 2.25 12.86
N VAL A 84 23.72 2.63 11.83
CA VAL A 84 24.89 3.51 11.98
C VAL A 84 24.50 4.98 11.76
N ILE A 85 23.70 5.24 10.75
CA ILE A 85 23.15 6.58 10.43
C ILE A 85 21.68 6.39 10.08
N GLU A 86 20.78 6.89 10.93
CA GLU A 86 19.35 6.89 10.71
C GLU A 86 18.93 8.14 9.91
N LEU A 87 18.26 7.92 8.77
CA LEU A 87 17.61 8.96 8.00
C LEU A 87 16.10 8.79 8.11
N LYS A 88 15.46 9.69 8.83
CA LYS A 88 14.02 9.65 9.02
C LYS A 88 13.32 10.35 7.87
N MET A 89 12.62 9.59 7.04
CA MET A 89 11.83 10.13 5.94
C MET A 89 10.52 10.71 6.46
N PRO A 90 10.23 12.01 6.20
CA PRO A 90 8.96 12.60 6.62
C PRO A 90 7.80 12.02 5.80
N SER A 91 6.62 11.94 6.41
CA SER A 91 5.39 11.60 5.70
C SER A 91 4.89 12.80 4.88
N LEU A 92 4.10 12.52 3.83
CA LEU A 92 3.57 13.59 2.95
C LEU A 92 2.70 14.60 3.71
N ARG A 93 1.98 14.17 4.75
CA ARG A 93 1.22 15.05 5.64
C ARG A 93 2.07 16.00 6.48
N GLU A 94 3.35 15.72 6.64
CA GLU A 94 4.33 16.58 7.34
C GLU A 94 4.99 17.57 6.38
N CYS A 95 4.91 17.32 5.05
CA CYS A 95 5.50 18.14 3.98
C CYS A 95 4.40 18.63 3.02
N ARG A 96 3.30 19.17 3.53
CA ARG A 96 2.15 19.58 2.71
C ARG A 96 2.48 20.65 1.67
N GLU A 97 3.44 21.49 1.96
CA GLU A 97 3.93 22.53 1.07
C GLU A 97 4.59 21.98 -0.20
N ASP A 98 5.06 20.74 -0.18
CA ASP A 98 5.66 20.05 -1.32
C ASP A 98 4.62 19.41 -2.24
N ILE A 99 3.37 19.23 -1.77
CA ILE A 99 2.32 18.53 -2.52
C ILE A 99 2.08 19.13 -3.91
N PRO A 100 1.98 20.47 -4.09
CA PRO A 100 1.80 21.04 -5.42
C PRO A 100 2.93 20.68 -6.39
N LEU A 101 4.18 20.80 -5.95
CA LEU A 101 5.35 20.50 -6.76
C LEU A 101 5.43 19.00 -7.13
N LEU A 102 5.14 18.13 -6.16
CA LEU A 102 5.07 16.68 -6.39
C LEU A 102 3.95 16.33 -7.36
N ALA A 103 2.76 16.91 -7.19
CA ALA A 103 1.63 16.66 -8.07
C ALA A 103 1.91 17.08 -9.51
N ASP A 104 2.49 18.26 -9.72
CA ASP A 104 2.90 18.72 -11.05
C ASP A 104 3.94 17.80 -11.67
N SER A 105 4.96 17.40 -10.91
CA SER A 105 6.00 16.49 -11.39
C SER A 105 5.45 15.12 -11.78
N ILE A 106 4.53 14.57 -10.99
CA ILE A 106 3.85 13.29 -11.27
C ILE A 106 2.99 13.42 -12.53
N LEU A 107 2.17 14.47 -12.67
CA LEU A 107 1.31 14.69 -13.84
C LEU A 107 2.15 14.84 -15.13
N VAL A 108 3.26 15.58 -15.09
CA VAL A 108 4.16 15.70 -16.25
C VAL A 108 4.68 14.33 -16.68
N ARG A 109 5.10 13.48 -15.74
CA ARG A 109 5.58 12.14 -16.03
C ARG A 109 4.47 11.26 -16.60
N LEU A 110 3.30 11.20 -15.94
CA LEU A 110 2.17 10.39 -16.36
C LEU A 110 1.61 10.81 -17.73
N ALA A 111 1.48 12.11 -17.99
CA ALA A 111 1.03 12.63 -19.28
C ALA A 111 1.99 12.25 -20.42
N ARG A 112 3.31 12.33 -20.15
CA ARG A 112 4.34 11.91 -21.11
C ARG A 112 4.29 10.42 -21.40
N GLU A 113 4.16 9.58 -20.38
CA GLU A 113 4.11 8.11 -20.51
C GLU A 113 2.86 7.65 -21.26
N SER A 114 1.72 8.32 -21.02
CA SER A 114 0.44 8.00 -21.65
C SER A 114 0.23 8.68 -23.01
N GLY A 115 1.09 9.60 -23.42
CA GLY A 115 0.93 10.39 -24.65
C GLY A 115 -0.26 11.34 -24.61
N LEU A 116 -0.74 11.71 -23.42
CA LEU A 116 -1.87 12.61 -23.20
C LEU A 116 -1.41 14.05 -23.01
N PRO A 117 -2.28 15.05 -23.31
CA PRO A 117 -1.98 16.43 -22.99
C PRO A 117 -1.87 16.62 -21.48
N LEU A 118 -0.93 17.46 -21.04
CA LEU A 118 -0.73 17.77 -19.63
C LEU A 118 -1.92 18.57 -19.07
N PRO A 119 -2.72 18.03 -18.13
CA PRO A 119 -3.81 18.76 -17.49
C PRO A 119 -3.29 19.72 -16.43
N ARG A 120 -4.10 20.67 -16.01
CA ARG A 120 -3.80 21.63 -14.95
C ARG A 120 -4.65 21.36 -13.73
N LEU A 121 -4.02 21.38 -12.55
CA LEU A 121 -4.74 21.34 -11.28
C LEU A 121 -5.36 22.72 -11.00
N THR A 122 -6.65 22.77 -10.74
CA THR A 122 -7.30 24.00 -10.30
C THR A 122 -6.87 24.37 -8.89
N ALA A 123 -7.00 25.63 -8.50
CA ALA A 123 -6.71 26.07 -7.13
C ALA A 123 -7.55 25.32 -6.06
N GLY A 124 -8.76 24.89 -6.43
CA GLY A 124 -9.61 24.04 -5.58
C GLY A 124 -9.02 22.64 -5.39
N ALA A 125 -8.58 22.00 -6.48
CA ALA A 125 -7.96 20.69 -6.45
C ALA A 125 -6.65 20.70 -5.62
N LEU A 126 -5.81 21.71 -5.80
CA LEU A 126 -4.58 21.86 -5.01
C LEU A 126 -4.86 22.01 -3.51
N ARG A 127 -5.89 22.78 -3.12
CA ARG A 127 -6.30 22.88 -1.71
C ARG A 127 -6.80 21.56 -1.17
N ALA A 128 -7.64 20.85 -1.91
CA ALA A 128 -8.17 19.56 -1.51
C ALA A 128 -7.05 18.52 -1.32
N LEU A 129 -6.04 18.50 -2.21
CA LEU A 129 -4.86 17.68 -2.04
C LEU A 129 -4.06 18.09 -0.79
N GLY A 130 -3.86 19.39 -0.53
CA GLY A 130 -3.14 19.88 0.64
C GLY A 130 -3.80 19.54 1.98
N GLU A 131 -5.11 19.38 2.02
CA GLU A 131 -5.88 19.01 3.20
C GLU A 131 -5.97 17.49 3.42
N TYR A 132 -5.75 16.70 2.36
CA TYR A 132 -5.86 15.25 2.43
C TYR A 132 -4.69 14.62 3.20
N PRO A 133 -4.92 13.62 4.09
CA PRO A 133 -3.90 13.09 5.01
C PRO A 133 -2.88 12.14 4.37
N PHE A 134 -3.15 11.63 3.17
CA PHE A 134 -2.28 10.70 2.42
C PHE A 134 -1.71 9.56 3.28
N PRO A 135 -2.52 8.61 3.78
CA PRO A 135 -1.99 7.46 4.52
C PRO A 135 -0.99 6.63 3.68
N GLY A 136 -1.19 6.55 2.36
CA GLY A 136 -0.28 5.92 1.41
C GLY A 136 0.83 6.84 0.87
N ASN A 137 0.98 8.06 1.43
CA ASN A 137 2.00 9.04 1.07
C ASN A 137 2.04 9.33 -0.45
N VAL A 138 3.24 9.42 -1.02
CA VAL A 138 3.46 9.77 -2.44
C VAL A 138 2.85 8.72 -3.37
N ARG A 139 2.86 7.43 -2.99
CA ARG A 139 2.22 6.37 -3.81
C ARG A 139 0.71 6.59 -3.94
N GLU A 140 0.06 7.03 -2.88
CA GLU A 140 -1.38 7.34 -2.93
C GLU A 140 -1.66 8.59 -3.77
N LEU A 141 -0.86 9.63 -3.63
CA LEU A 141 -0.94 10.82 -4.48
C LEU A 141 -0.78 10.45 -5.96
N GLU A 142 0.20 9.61 -6.29
CA GLU A 142 0.45 9.11 -7.65
C GLU A 142 -0.77 8.34 -8.17
N ASN A 143 -1.32 7.39 -7.41
CA ASN A 143 -2.50 6.60 -7.80
C ASN A 143 -3.74 7.48 -8.01
N ILE A 144 -3.93 8.52 -7.18
CA ILE A 144 -5.03 9.47 -7.33
C ILE A 144 -4.88 10.21 -8.67
N LEU A 145 -3.70 10.76 -8.95
CA LEU A 145 -3.45 11.53 -10.17
C LEU A 145 -3.49 10.66 -11.43
N GLU A 146 -2.97 9.44 -11.38
CA GLU A 146 -3.04 8.48 -12.48
C GLU A 146 -4.50 8.14 -12.84
N ARG A 147 -5.30 7.79 -11.83
CA ARG A 147 -6.74 7.56 -12.02
C ARG A 147 -7.45 8.79 -12.56
N THR A 148 -7.14 9.96 -12.03
CA THR A 148 -7.73 11.23 -12.50
C THR A 148 -7.38 11.47 -13.96
N LEU A 149 -6.11 11.31 -14.35
CA LEU A 149 -5.66 11.50 -15.73
C LEU A 149 -6.36 10.53 -16.70
N ALA A 150 -6.62 9.30 -16.28
CA ALA A 150 -7.29 8.29 -17.09
C ALA A 150 -8.79 8.57 -17.28
N LEU A 151 -9.44 9.27 -16.36
CA LEU A 151 -10.88 9.51 -16.36
C LEU A 151 -11.28 10.92 -16.82
N ILE A 152 -10.35 11.88 -16.79
CA ILE A 152 -10.65 13.27 -17.15
C ILE A 152 -10.96 13.41 -18.63
N SER A 153 -12.02 14.18 -18.94
CA SER A 153 -12.39 14.50 -20.32
C SER A 153 -11.97 15.92 -20.75
N GLY A 154 -11.29 16.67 -19.88
CA GLY A 154 -10.91 18.07 -20.08
C GLY A 154 -9.43 18.35 -19.84
N SER A 155 -9.07 19.64 -19.86
CA SER A 155 -7.70 20.12 -19.59
C SER A 155 -7.46 20.50 -18.14
N ASP A 156 -8.50 20.65 -17.32
CA ASP A 156 -8.40 21.13 -15.96
C ASP A 156 -8.97 20.11 -14.98
N ILE A 157 -8.17 19.77 -13.96
CA ILE A 157 -8.54 18.86 -12.88
C ILE A 157 -9.20 19.65 -11.76
N GLY A 158 -10.47 19.42 -11.54
CA GLY A 158 -11.25 19.95 -10.41
C GLY A 158 -11.18 19.08 -9.16
N VAL A 159 -11.84 19.51 -8.09
CA VAL A 159 -11.93 18.75 -6.83
C VAL A 159 -12.64 17.42 -7.03
N ASP A 160 -13.72 17.43 -7.79
CA ASP A 160 -14.56 16.26 -8.04
C ASP A 160 -13.84 15.17 -8.86
N ASP A 161 -12.91 15.57 -9.74
CA ASP A 161 -12.14 14.66 -10.56
C ASP A 161 -11.10 13.85 -9.74
N LEU A 162 -10.66 14.37 -8.60
CA LEU A 162 -9.70 13.71 -7.74
C LEU A 162 -10.26 12.47 -7.04
N HIS A 163 -11.57 12.39 -6.86
CA HIS A 163 -12.25 11.27 -6.19
C HIS A 163 -11.54 10.88 -4.88
N LEU A 164 -11.21 11.90 -4.06
CA LEU A 164 -10.58 11.67 -2.76
C LEU A 164 -11.52 10.85 -1.88
N ALA A 165 -11.00 9.81 -1.26
CA ALA A 165 -11.79 9.02 -0.32
C ALA A 165 -12.24 9.95 0.84
N PRO A 166 -13.51 9.87 1.29
CA PRO A 166 -13.94 10.60 2.47
C PRO A 166 -12.98 10.32 3.61
N LEU A 167 -12.55 11.37 4.32
CA LEU A 167 -11.76 11.21 5.54
C LEU A 167 -12.58 10.31 6.48
N ALA A 168 -12.18 9.07 6.63
CA ALA A 168 -12.77 8.18 7.61
C ALA A 168 -12.61 8.85 8.98
N GLN A 169 -13.71 9.29 9.57
CA GLN A 169 -13.71 9.74 10.96
C GLN A 169 -13.20 8.58 11.81
N PRO A 170 -12.40 8.83 12.86
CA PRO A 170 -11.95 7.77 13.76
C PRO A 170 -13.17 7.12 14.42
N GLY A 171 -13.65 6.02 13.86
CA GLY A 171 -14.87 5.31 14.27
C GLY A 171 -15.59 4.58 13.15
N GLU A 172 -15.53 5.04 11.90
CA GLU A 172 -16.11 4.34 10.76
C GLU A 172 -15.03 3.48 10.07
N ARG A 173 -15.01 2.21 10.40
CA ARG A 173 -14.25 1.20 9.65
C ARG A 173 -14.85 1.11 8.25
N SER A 174 -14.21 1.75 7.27
CA SER A 174 -14.38 1.35 5.87
C SER A 174 -14.18 -0.16 5.80
N PRO A 175 -14.94 -0.90 4.98
CA PRO A 175 -14.69 -2.32 4.78
C PRO A 175 -13.26 -2.46 4.23
N SER A 176 -12.35 -2.81 5.12
CA SER A 176 -10.96 -3.12 4.80
C SER A 176 -10.94 -4.18 3.72
N ALA A 177 -10.10 -4.00 2.70
CA ALA A 177 -9.66 -5.10 1.86
C ALA A 177 -9.30 -6.30 2.76
N PRO A 178 -9.52 -7.55 2.33
CA PRO A 178 -9.32 -8.73 3.16
C PRO A 178 -7.89 -8.77 3.66
N GLY A 179 -7.72 -8.39 4.94
CA GLY A 179 -6.48 -8.59 5.67
C GLY A 179 -6.33 -10.08 5.93
N GLU A 180 -5.12 -10.56 5.82
CA GLU A 180 -4.66 -11.92 6.10
C GLU A 180 -5.26 -12.46 7.41
N GLY A 181 -6.22 -13.35 7.28
CA GLY A 181 -6.90 -14.06 8.34
C GLY A 181 -8.14 -14.77 7.79
N ASP A 182 -7.98 -15.97 7.33
CA ASP A 182 -8.95 -17.12 7.13
C ASP A 182 -10.48 -16.84 6.94
N ALA A 183 -10.87 -15.68 6.46
CA ALA A 183 -12.24 -15.45 6.01
C ALA A 183 -12.30 -15.65 4.51
N SER A 184 -13.03 -16.67 4.06
CA SER A 184 -13.21 -16.94 2.64
C SER A 184 -13.82 -15.71 1.94
N LEU A 185 -13.54 -15.52 0.64
CA LEU A 185 -14.20 -14.50 -0.18
C LEU A 185 -15.73 -14.53 0.00
N GLN A 186 -16.28 -15.71 0.23
CA GLN A 186 -17.70 -15.93 0.46
C GLN A 186 -18.17 -15.26 1.78
N ASP A 187 -17.41 -15.38 2.86
CA ASP A 187 -17.73 -14.74 4.15
C ASP A 187 -17.68 -13.22 4.07
N TYR A 188 -16.79 -12.68 3.23
CA TYR A 188 -16.72 -11.26 2.96
C TYR A 188 -17.93 -10.78 2.17
N LEU A 189 -18.29 -11.48 1.09
CA LEU A 189 -19.47 -11.17 0.27
C LEU A 189 -20.75 -11.26 1.09
N ASP A 190 -20.87 -12.28 1.93
CA ASP A 190 -22.04 -12.49 2.79
C ASP A 190 -22.18 -11.38 3.85
N ARG A 191 -21.08 -10.84 4.38
CA ARG A 191 -21.10 -9.68 5.29
C ARG A 191 -21.58 -8.41 4.59
N VAL A 192 -21.02 -8.11 3.40
CA VAL A 192 -21.41 -6.93 2.62
C VAL A 192 -22.87 -7.02 2.19
N GLU A 193 -23.31 -8.18 1.72
CA GLU A 193 -24.69 -8.45 1.34
C GLU A 193 -25.66 -8.28 2.51
N LYS A 194 -25.30 -8.81 3.68
CA LYS A 194 -26.08 -8.69 4.92
C LYS A 194 -26.24 -7.23 5.33
N GLN A 195 -25.17 -6.46 5.29
CA GLN A 195 -25.21 -5.03 5.65
C GLN A 195 -26.10 -4.24 4.68
N ALA A 196 -25.95 -4.44 3.37
CA ALA A 196 -26.78 -3.78 2.37
C ALA A 196 -28.28 -4.08 2.52
N ILE A 197 -28.63 -5.33 2.85
CA ILE A 197 -30.01 -5.73 3.12
C ILE A 197 -30.56 -5.05 4.38
N LEU A 198 -29.78 -5.00 5.47
CA LEU A 198 -30.19 -4.36 6.71
C LEU A 198 -30.43 -2.85 6.54
N GLU A 199 -29.52 -2.16 5.84
CA GLU A 199 -29.69 -0.74 5.54
C GLU A 199 -30.94 -0.46 4.67
N ALA A 200 -31.19 -1.28 3.67
CA ALA A 200 -32.38 -1.16 2.83
C ALA A 200 -33.67 -1.40 3.64
N LEU A 201 -33.68 -2.37 4.54
CA LEU A 201 -34.81 -2.64 5.45
C LEU A 201 -35.04 -1.46 6.40
N GLN A 202 -34.00 -0.91 7.02
CA GLN A 202 -34.11 0.28 7.88
C GLN A 202 -34.67 1.49 7.13
N LYS A 203 -34.17 1.80 5.94
CA LYS A 203 -34.64 2.91 5.09
C LYS A 203 -36.11 2.73 4.68
N THR A 204 -36.59 1.51 4.54
CA THR A 204 -37.96 1.18 4.15
C THR A 204 -38.87 0.78 5.32
N ARG A 205 -38.47 1.06 6.56
CA ARG A 205 -39.19 0.71 7.79
C ARG A 205 -39.60 -0.78 7.80
N PHE A 206 -38.65 -1.64 7.45
CA PHE A 206 -38.80 -3.11 7.37
C PHE A 206 -39.82 -3.60 6.32
N ASN A 207 -40.20 -2.75 5.35
CA ASN A 207 -41.00 -3.18 4.22
C ASN A 207 -40.16 -3.95 3.21
N ARG A 208 -40.23 -5.26 3.22
CA ARG A 208 -39.42 -6.17 2.39
C ARG A 208 -39.63 -5.98 0.90
N THR A 209 -40.85 -5.61 0.46
CA THR A 209 -41.14 -5.34 -0.96
C THR A 209 -40.48 -4.02 -1.42
N ALA A 210 -40.53 -2.98 -0.60
CA ALA A 210 -39.87 -1.71 -0.87
C ALA A 210 -38.33 -1.84 -0.81
N ALA A 211 -37.80 -2.64 0.14
CA ALA A 211 -36.37 -2.93 0.24
C ALA A 211 -35.83 -3.68 -0.99
N ALA A 212 -36.59 -4.68 -1.49
CA ALA A 212 -36.23 -5.36 -2.74
C ALA A 212 -36.14 -4.39 -3.92
N LYS A 213 -37.09 -3.48 -4.04
CA LYS A 213 -37.09 -2.45 -5.08
C LYS A 213 -35.92 -1.46 -4.92
N LEU A 214 -35.58 -1.07 -3.70
CA LEU A 214 -34.45 -0.19 -3.38
C LEU A 214 -33.10 -0.84 -3.75
N LEU A 215 -32.98 -2.15 -3.55
CA LEU A 215 -31.78 -2.93 -3.89
C LEU A 215 -31.72 -3.40 -5.35
N GLY A 216 -32.73 -3.06 -6.17
CA GLY A 216 -32.78 -3.48 -7.58
C GLY A 216 -32.95 -5.00 -7.78
N VAL A 217 -33.49 -5.72 -6.77
CA VAL A 217 -33.69 -7.18 -6.83
C VAL A 217 -35.16 -7.55 -6.74
N THR A 218 -35.51 -8.78 -7.16
CA THR A 218 -36.88 -9.26 -7.01
C THR A 218 -37.18 -9.62 -5.55
N PHE A 219 -38.44 -9.50 -5.13
CA PHE A 219 -38.86 -9.89 -3.78
C PHE A 219 -38.48 -11.36 -3.43
N ARG A 220 -38.59 -12.26 -4.41
CA ARG A 220 -38.20 -13.67 -4.25
C ARG A 220 -36.68 -13.82 -4.02
N SER A 221 -35.88 -13.06 -4.75
CA SER A 221 -34.42 -13.03 -4.59
C SER A 221 -34.01 -12.46 -3.24
N LEU A 222 -34.64 -11.36 -2.80
CA LEU A 222 -34.37 -10.78 -1.47
C LEU A 222 -34.71 -11.77 -0.36
N ARG A 223 -35.87 -12.43 -0.42
CA ARG A 223 -36.29 -13.42 0.57
C ARG A 223 -35.29 -14.57 0.67
N TYR A 224 -34.87 -15.14 -0.46
CA TYR A 224 -33.86 -16.21 -0.48
C TYR A 224 -32.53 -15.79 0.14
N ARG A 225 -32.07 -14.57 -0.16
CA ARG A 225 -30.81 -14.02 0.40
C ARG A 225 -30.92 -13.78 1.91
N MET A 226 -32.05 -13.24 2.38
CA MET A 226 -32.33 -13.05 3.81
C MET A 226 -32.33 -14.38 4.58
N GLU A 227 -32.95 -15.42 3.99
CA GLU A 227 -33.00 -16.78 4.58
C GLU A 227 -31.59 -17.38 4.65
N ARG A 228 -30.78 -17.28 3.58
CA ARG A 228 -29.39 -17.74 3.55
C ARG A 228 -28.50 -17.03 4.56
N LEU A 229 -28.70 -15.75 4.78
CA LEU A 229 -27.89 -14.90 5.68
C LEU A 229 -28.42 -14.86 7.12
N GLY A 230 -29.46 -15.63 7.45
CA GLY A 230 -30.02 -15.69 8.79
C GLY A 230 -30.76 -14.44 9.26
N LEU A 231 -31.36 -13.68 8.34
CA LEU A 231 -32.08 -12.43 8.61
C LEU A 231 -33.60 -12.62 8.64
N ASN A 232 -34.06 -13.71 9.25
CA ASN A 232 -35.48 -14.16 9.22
C ASN A 232 -36.39 -13.59 10.34
N GLU A 233 -35.96 -12.58 11.12
CA GLU A 233 -36.84 -11.90 12.08
C GLU A 233 -37.44 -10.61 11.54
#